data_cf82f79f34f4f3f6124f9bd5aea0b112
#
_entry.id   cf82f79f34f4f3f6124f9bd5aea0b112
#
_cell.length_a   1.000
_cell.length_b   1.000
_cell.length_c   1.000
_cell.angle_alpha   90.00
_cell.angle_beta   90.00
_cell.angle_gamma   90.00
#
_symmetry.space_group_name_H-M   'P 1'
#
loop_
_entity.id
_entity.type
_entity.pdbx_description
1 polymer ?
#
loop_
_entity_poly.entity_id
_entity_poly.type
_entity_poly.pdbx_seq_one_letter_code
_entity_poly.pdbx_strand_id
1 'polypeptide(L)'
;MVGLLDRPAPGGPVTDAVDGAIAGAVGSVALNVVTFLDMTLRGRPASDTPEESAGRLTQVLHIGLGPEDRAANRRSGLGPLLGYATGVLSGAALTVVGLRRLPGPVAAGLFGAGAMLASDGTLTALGVTDPRRWSRTDWLADIVPHLAYGLVAVATLGQLRRSRRPR
;
A
#
# COMPACT_ATOMS: atom_id res chain seq x y z
N MET A 1 37.74 6.82 19.23
CA MET A 1 36.58 6.11 19.83
C MET A 1 35.46 7.11 19.99
N VAL A 2 34.93 7.60 18.85
CA VAL A 2 33.89 8.61 18.78
C VAL A 2 32.85 8.05 17.76
N GLY A 3 31.62 7.96 18.14
CA GLY A 3 30.51 7.77 17.17
C GLY A 3 29.60 6.57 17.31
N LEU A 4 29.53 5.87 18.46
CA LEU A 4 28.57 4.76 18.64
C LEU A 4 27.31 5.12 19.46
N LEU A 5 27.16 6.36 19.91
CA LEU A 5 26.14 6.73 20.93
C LEU A 5 25.05 7.69 20.44
N ASP A 6 25.00 8.01 19.14
CA ASP A 6 23.98 8.96 18.64
C ASP A 6 22.98 8.33 17.68
N ARG A 7 22.43 7.17 18.05
CA ARG A 7 21.19 6.71 17.44
C ARG A 7 20.04 7.44 18.13
N PRO A 8 19.28 8.29 17.41
CA PRO A 8 18.10 8.91 18.02
C PRO A 8 17.23 7.82 18.62
N ALA A 9 16.73 8.08 19.83
CA ALA A 9 15.83 7.16 20.52
C ALA A 9 14.72 6.73 19.54
N PRO A 10 14.41 5.44 19.46
CA PRO A 10 13.30 4.98 18.62
C PRO A 10 12.05 5.70 19.11
N GLY A 11 11.30 6.28 18.19
CA GLY A 11 9.94 6.76 18.48
C GLY A 11 9.16 5.61 19.11
N GLY A 12 8.27 5.90 20.07
CA GLY A 12 7.42 4.87 20.64
C GLY A 12 6.54 4.22 19.54
N PRO A 13 5.94 3.05 19.82
CA PRO A 13 5.14 2.31 18.82
C PRO A 13 4.05 3.16 18.14
N VAL A 14 3.45 4.10 18.86
CA VAL A 14 2.44 5.02 18.33
C VAL A 14 3.06 5.97 17.30
N THR A 15 4.23 6.54 17.60
CA THR A 15 4.93 7.42 16.65
C THR A 15 5.33 6.65 15.39
N ASP A 16 5.79 5.42 15.55
CA ASP A 16 6.14 4.54 14.44
C ASP A 16 4.92 4.21 13.57
N ALA A 17 3.77 3.93 14.19
CA ALA A 17 2.53 3.67 13.48
C ALA A 17 2.04 4.90 12.70
N VAL A 18 2.08 6.09 13.31
CA VAL A 18 1.69 7.34 12.64
C VAL A 18 2.62 7.67 11.47
N ASP A 19 3.93 7.58 11.69
CA ASP A 19 4.92 7.82 10.61
C ASP A 19 4.74 6.82 9.47
N GLY A 20 4.50 5.56 9.81
CA GLY A 20 4.23 4.50 8.85
C GLY A 20 2.93 4.72 8.09
N ALA A 21 1.87 5.19 8.76
CA ALA A 21 0.59 5.52 8.13
C ALA A 21 0.75 6.68 7.12
N ILE A 22 1.47 7.74 7.49
CA ILE A 22 1.79 8.86 6.58
C ILE A 22 2.60 8.35 5.39
N ALA A 23 3.64 7.56 5.65
CA ALA A 23 4.47 7.00 4.59
C ALA A 23 3.68 6.07 3.66
N GLY A 24 2.79 5.26 4.22
CA GLY A 24 1.89 4.39 3.45
C GLY A 24 0.92 5.17 2.58
N ALA A 25 0.36 6.28 3.08
CA ALA A 25 -0.50 7.17 2.29
C ALA A 25 0.26 7.76 1.09
N VAL A 26 1.48 8.29 1.32
CA VAL A 26 2.31 8.86 0.24
C VAL A 26 2.76 7.75 -0.73
N GLY A 27 3.09 6.57 -0.21
CA GLY A 27 3.38 5.38 -1.03
C GLY A 27 2.21 4.98 -1.92
N SER A 28 0.97 5.01 -1.40
CA SER A 28 -0.24 4.71 -2.20
C SER A 28 -0.45 5.71 -3.33
N VAL A 29 -0.11 6.99 -3.13
CA VAL A 29 -0.12 7.98 -4.21
C VAL A 29 0.88 7.59 -5.30
N ALA A 30 2.10 7.21 -4.93
CA ALA A 30 3.12 6.79 -5.90
C ALA A 30 2.70 5.53 -6.67
N LEU A 31 2.10 4.54 -5.99
CA LEU A 31 1.53 3.35 -6.59
C LEU A 31 0.50 3.73 -7.66
N ASN A 32 -0.47 4.57 -7.31
CA ASN A 32 -1.53 5.00 -8.22
C ASN A 32 -0.98 5.79 -9.41
N VAL A 33 0.01 6.68 -9.19
CA VAL A 33 0.66 7.41 -10.30
C VAL A 33 1.29 6.44 -11.29
N VAL A 34 2.03 5.44 -10.82
CA VAL A 34 2.66 4.43 -11.70
C VAL A 34 1.59 3.60 -12.42
N THR A 35 0.53 3.19 -11.72
CA THR A 35 -0.60 2.47 -12.32
C THR A 35 -1.28 3.28 -13.43
N PHE A 36 -1.56 4.56 -13.19
CA PHE A 36 -2.21 5.42 -14.20
C PHE A 36 -1.28 5.74 -15.37
N LEU A 37 0.02 5.87 -15.12
CA LEU A 37 1.01 5.99 -16.21
C LEU A 37 1.03 4.72 -17.08
N ASP A 38 1.04 3.53 -16.47
CA ASP A 38 0.96 2.27 -17.20
C ASP A 38 -0.32 2.17 -18.04
N MET A 39 -1.47 2.55 -17.46
CA MET A 39 -2.74 2.61 -18.19
C MET A 39 -2.65 3.56 -19.39
N THR A 40 -2.07 4.74 -19.20
CA THR A 40 -1.96 5.77 -20.24
C THR A 40 -1.02 5.33 -21.36
N LEU A 41 0.15 4.80 -21.00
CA LEU A 41 1.17 4.41 -21.99
C LEU A 41 0.77 3.17 -22.79
N ARG A 42 0.06 2.24 -22.17
CA ARG A 42 -0.38 0.99 -22.82
C ARG A 42 -1.78 1.06 -23.39
N GLY A 43 -2.53 2.13 -23.13
CA GLY A 43 -3.93 2.28 -23.57
C GLY A 43 -4.86 1.20 -22.99
N ARG A 44 -4.53 0.65 -21.81
CA ARG A 44 -5.36 -0.38 -21.18
C ARG A 44 -6.45 0.24 -20.30
N PRO A 45 -7.61 -0.44 -20.16
CA PRO A 45 -8.67 0.01 -19.27
C PRO A 45 -8.23 -0.06 -17.79
N ALA A 46 -8.99 0.61 -16.91
CA ALA A 46 -8.89 0.42 -15.48
C ALA A 46 -9.25 -1.03 -15.09
N SER A 47 -8.70 -1.48 -13.98
CA SER A 47 -9.08 -2.78 -13.42
C SER A 47 -10.40 -2.67 -12.65
N ASP A 48 -11.28 -3.65 -12.80
CA ASP A 48 -12.52 -3.77 -12.03
C ASP A 48 -12.28 -4.36 -10.62
N THR A 49 -11.05 -4.84 -10.36
CA THR A 49 -10.65 -5.47 -9.09
C THR A 49 -11.00 -4.64 -7.85
N PRO A 50 -10.81 -3.30 -7.81
CA PRO A 50 -11.19 -2.50 -6.64
C PRO A 50 -12.70 -2.55 -6.35
N GLU A 51 -13.53 -2.46 -7.38
CA GLU A 51 -14.99 -2.50 -7.26
C GLU A 51 -15.49 -3.90 -6.86
N GLU A 52 -14.93 -4.93 -7.46
CA GLU A 52 -15.22 -6.32 -7.12
C GLU A 52 -14.83 -6.63 -5.67
N SER A 53 -13.66 -6.15 -5.22
CA SER A 53 -13.21 -6.34 -3.83
C SER A 53 -14.16 -5.67 -2.83
N ALA A 54 -14.63 -4.46 -3.13
CA ALA A 54 -15.63 -3.76 -2.33
C ALA A 54 -16.95 -4.54 -2.29
N GLY A 55 -17.40 -5.05 -3.43
CA GLY A 55 -18.60 -5.89 -3.53
C GLY A 55 -18.48 -7.17 -2.71
N ARG A 56 -17.38 -7.90 -2.85
CA ARG A 56 -17.14 -9.13 -2.09
C ARG A 56 -17.02 -8.89 -0.59
N LEU A 57 -16.28 -7.87 -0.19
CA LEU A 57 -16.12 -7.53 1.22
C LEU A 57 -17.46 -7.19 1.86
N THR A 58 -18.28 -6.37 1.20
CA THR A 58 -19.61 -6.01 1.72
C THR A 58 -20.56 -7.20 1.79
N GLN A 59 -20.47 -8.16 0.86
CA GLN A 59 -21.20 -9.43 0.94
C GLN A 59 -20.77 -10.26 2.14
N VAL A 60 -19.46 -10.43 2.37
CA VAL A 60 -18.92 -11.18 3.52
C VAL A 60 -19.34 -10.54 4.85
N LEU A 61 -19.35 -9.21 4.90
CA LEU A 61 -19.75 -8.45 6.09
C LEU A 61 -21.27 -8.28 6.24
N HIS A 62 -22.07 -8.80 5.30
CA HIS A 62 -23.54 -8.66 5.25
C HIS A 62 -23.99 -7.18 5.23
N ILE A 63 -23.19 -6.30 4.62
CA ILE A 63 -23.51 -4.86 4.47
C ILE A 63 -24.28 -4.65 3.17
N GLY A 64 -25.55 -4.23 3.28
CA GLY A 64 -26.36 -3.90 2.11
C GLY A 64 -25.91 -2.59 1.46
N LEU A 65 -25.63 -2.62 0.17
CA LEU A 65 -25.30 -1.42 -0.60
C LEU A 65 -26.53 -0.72 -1.22
N GLY A 66 -27.74 -1.21 -0.94
CA GLY A 66 -29.00 -0.65 -1.47
C GLY A 66 -29.31 -1.09 -2.89
N PRO A 67 -30.22 -0.39 -3.62
CA PRO A 67 -30.55 -0.70 -5.00
C PRO A 67 -29.33 -0.71 -5.93
N GLU A 68 -29.35 -1.50 -7.01
CA GLU A 68 -28.17 -1.79 -7.83
C GLU A 68 -27.54 -0.53 -8.46
N ASP A 69 -28.36 0.44 -8.88
CA ASP A 69 -27.88 1.72 -9.41
C ASP A 69 -26.99 2.47 -8.39
N ARG A 70 -27.37 2.46 -7.12
CA ARG A 70 -26.61 3.06 -6.02
C ARG A 70 -25.48 2.15 -5.55
N ALA A 71 -25.70 0.84 -5.56
CA ALA A 71 -24.69 -0.14 -5.17
C ALA A 71 -23.45 -0.08 -6.08
N ALA A 72 -23.64 0.04 -7.39
CA ALA A 72 -22.55 0.22 -8.35
C ALA A 72 -21.69 1.46 -8.01
N ASN A 73 -22.33 2.62 -7.84
CA ASN A 73 -21.62 3.85 -7.49
C ASN A 73 -20.91 3.77 -6.13
N ARG A 74 -21.50 3.05 -5.16
CA ARG A 74 -20.85 2.83 -3.85
C ARG A 74 -19.64 1.92 -3.97
N ARG A 75 -19.68 0.88 -4.78
CA ARG A 75 -18.51 0.02 -5.07
C ARG A 75 -17.37 0.82 -5.71
N SER A 76 -17.68 1.68 -6.69
CA SER A 76 -16.69 2.56 -7.33
C SER A 76 -16.01 3.53 -6.36
N GLY A 77 -16.72 3.98 -5.33
CA GLY A 77 -16.11 4.80 -4.27
C GLY A 77 -15.35 3.99 -3.22
N LEU A 78 -15.93 2.85 -2.80
CA LEU A 78 -15.35 2.01 -1.76
C LEU A 78 -14.07 1.31 -2.22
N GLY A 79 -13.99 0.87 -3.46
CA GLY A 79 -12.82 0.17 -4.00
C GLY A 79 -11.52 0.94 -3.79
N PRO A 80 -11.39 2.17 -4.32
CA PRO A 80 -10.21 3.01 -4.08
C PRO A 80 -9.95 3.30 -2.61
N LEU A 81 -10.99 3.52 -1.80
CA LEU A 81 -10.83 3.74 -0.35
C LEU A 81 -10.22 2.52 0.35
N LEU A 82 -10.62 1.31 -0.01
CA LEU A 82 -10.04 0.08 0.51
C LEU A 82 -8.56 -0.04 0.11
N GLY A 83 -8.21 0.32 -1.13
CA GLY A 83 -6.83 0.37 -1.58
C GLY A 83 -5.98 1.34 -0.76
N TYR A 84 -6.46 2.56 -0.53
CA TYR A 84 -5.77 3.52 0.35
C TYR A 84 -5.66 3.03 1.79
N ALA A 85 -6.74 2.46 2.34
CA ALA A 85 -6.72 1.90 3.69
C ALA A 85 -5.67 0.78 3.81
N THR A 86 -5.61 -0.14 2.84
CA THR A 86 -4.60 -1.20 2.79
C THR A 86 -3.18 -0.63 2.76
N GLY A 87 -2.92 0.36 1.92
CA GLY A 87 -1.60 1.00 1.84
C GLY A 87 -1.20 1.72 3.13
N VAL A 88 -2.11 2.48 3.74
CA VAL A 88 -1.89 3.17 5.02
C VAL A 88 -1.60 2.18 6.15
N LEU A 89 -2.43 1.14 6.29
CA LEU A 89 -2.27 0.11 7.31
C LEU A 89 -1.00 -0.71 7.12
N SER A 90 -0.66 -1.07 5.88
CA SER A 90 0.59 -1.75 5.55
C SER A 90 1.80 -0.90 5.94
N GLY A 91 1.81 0.38 5.60
CA GLY A 91 2.87 1.30 5.99
C GLY A 91 3.04 1.39 7.50
N ALA A 92 1.94 1.52 8.24
CA ALA A 92 1.94 1.54 9.71
C ALA A 92 2.51 0.23 10.28
N ALA A 93 1.97 -0.92 9.88
CA ALA A 93 2.37 -2.22 10.37
C ALA A 93 3.86 -2.52 10.10
N LEU A 94 4.31 -2.32 8.85
CA LEU A 94 5.70 -2.57 8.45
C LEU A 94 6.70 -1.66 9.16
N THR A 95 6.28 -0.44 9.51
CA THR A 95 7.10 0.48 10.31
C THR A 95 7.20 0.03 11.76
N VAL A 96 6.09 -0.37 12.37
CA VAL A 96 6.04 -0.87 13.76
C VAL A 96 6.88 -2.13 13.94
N VAL A 97 6.80 -3.09 13.01
CA VAL A 97 7.65 -4.30 13.06
C VAL A 97 9.13 -4.05 12.77
N GLY A 98 9.49 -2.81 12.49
CA GLY A 98 10.89 -2.38 12.45
C GLY A 98 11.59 -2.53 11.10
N LEU A 99 10.90 -2.86 10.01
CA LEU A 99 11.49 -2.96 8.65
C LEU A 99 12.20 -1.69 8.21
N ARG A 100 11.76 -0.53 8.71
CA ARG A 100 12.40 0.77 8.50
C ARG A 100 13.85 0.86 9.00
N ARG A 101 14.32 -0.09 9.83
CA ARG A 101 15.69 -0.15 10.38
C ARG A 101 16.67 -0.83 9.43
N LEU A 102 16.16 -1.49 8.40
CA LEU A 102 16.94 -2.16 7.38
C LEU A 102 17.58 -1.14 6.42
N PRO A 103 18.61 -1.53 5.66
CA PRO A 103 19.15 -0.71 4.58
C PRO A 103 18.06 -0.26 3.61
N GLY A 104 18.11 1.00 3.16
CA GLY A 104 17.04 1.64 2.37
C GLY A 104 16.50 0.79 1.22
N PRO A 105 17.32 0.22 0.33
CA PRO A 105 16.83 -0.61 -0.77
C PRO A 105 16.10 -1.87 -0.30
N VAL A 106 16.61 -2.52 0.76
CA VAL A 106 15.97 -3.71 1.35
C VAL A 106 14.63 -3.35 1.99
N ALA A 107 14.60 -2.25 2.78
CA ALA A 107 13.38 -1.76 3.37
C ALA A 107 12.34 -1.43 2.28
N ALA A 108 12.73 -0.73 1.20
CA ALA A 108 11.84 -0.40 0.10
C ALA A 108 11.24 -1.64 -0.58
N GLY A 109 12.07 -2.64 -0.88
CA GLY A 109 11.59 -3.91 -1.43
C GLY A 109 10.60 -4.61 -0.52
N LEU A 110 10.88 -4.65 0.80
CA LEU A 110 9.98 -5.29 1.78
C LEU A 110 8.70 -4.48 2.04
N PHE A 111 8.75 -3.15 1.99
CA PHE A 111 7.54 -2.33 2.06
C PHE A 111 6.64 -2.56 0.84
N GLY A 112 7.23 -2.60 -0.36
CA GLY A 112 6.49 -2.92 -1.59
C GLY A 112 5.88 -4.32 -1.54
N ALA A 113 6.70 -5.33 -1.27
CA ALA A 113 6.25 -6.72 -1.18
C ALA A 113 5.21 -6.94 -0.08
N GLY A 114 5.36 -6.29 1.08
CA GLY A 114 4.40 -6.39 2.18
C GLY A 114 3.04 -5.76 1.85
N ALA A 115 3.03 -4.61 1.18
CA ALA A 115 1.80 -3.97 0.72
C ALA A 115 1.11 -4.82 -0.37
N MET A 116 1.89 -5.35 -1.34
CA MET A 116 1.43 -6.27 -2.36
C MET A 116 0.81 -7.53 -1.74
N LEU A 117 1.50 -8.15 -0.79
CA LEU A 117 0.99 -9.35 -0.11
C LEU A 117 -0.30 -9.07 0.66
N ALA A 118 -0.40 -7.92 1.33
CA ALA A 118 -1.61 -7.52 2.04
C ALA A 118 -2.78 -7.29 1.08
N SER A 119 -2.55 -6.66 -0.07
CA SER A 119 -3.54 -6.45 -1.12
C SER A 119 -3.96 -7.77 -1.76
N ASP A 120 -3.03 -8.46 -2.41
CA ASP A 120 -3.33 -9.65 -3.21
C ASP A 120 -3.74 -10.84 -2.38
N GLY A 121 -3.19 -10.95 -1.16
CA GLY A 121 -3.63 -11.94 -0.20
C GLY A 121 -5.10 -11.76 0.17
N THR A 122 -5.52 -10.53 0.41
CA THR A 122 -6.93 -10.19 0.68
C THR A 122 -7.81 -10.45 -0.55
N LEU A 123 -7.39 -10.01 -1.74
CA LEU A 123 -8.12 -10.21 -2.99
C LEU A 123 -8.27 -11.70 -3.32
N THR A 124 -7.20 -12.47 -3.10
CA THR A 124 -7.22 -13.93 -3.28
C THR A 124 -8.16 -14.61 -2.28
N ALA A 125 -8.12 -14.21 -1.01
CA ALA A 125 -9.01 -14.74 0.01
C ALA A 125 -10.49 -14.42 -0.26
N LEU A 126 -10.78 -13.28 -0.87
CA LEU A 126 -12.12 -12.89 -1.31
C LEU A 126 -12.54 -13.54 -2.64
N GLY A 127 -11.65 -14.29 -3.29
CA GLY A 127 -11.90 -14.92 -4.59
C GLY A 127 -12.03 -13.94 -5.76
N VAL A 128 -11.46 -12.73 -5.62
CA VAL A 128 -11.46 -11.68 -6.65
C VAL A 128 -10.34 -11.92 -7.66
N THR A 129 -9.19 -12.41 -7.22
CA THR A 129 -8.04 -12.72 -8.09
C THR A 129 -7.42 -14.08 -7.77
N ASP A 130 -6.70 -14.64 -8.72
CA ASP A 130 -5.85 -15.83 -8.53
C ASP A 130 -4.48 -15.58 -9.17
N PRO A 131 -3.44 -15.24 -8.39
CA PRO A 131 -2.10 -14.96 -8.90
C PRO A 131 -1.46 -16.10 -9.70
N ARG A 132 -1.92 -17.35 -9.51
CA ARG A 132 -1.43 -18.50 -10.29
C ARG A 132 -1.84 -18.44 -11.76
N ARG A 133 -2.86 -17.65 -12.07
CA ARG A 133 -3.40 -17.46 -13.42
C ARG A 133 -2.89 -16.19 -14.10
N TRP A 134 -2.10 -15.39 -13.40
CA TRP A 134 -1.57 -14.13 -13.90
C TRP A 134 -0.52 -14.36 -15.01
N SER A 135 -0.65 -13.59 -16.08
CA SER A 135 0.38 -13.49 -17.10
C SER A 135 1.62 -12.76 -16.59
N ARG A 136 2.72 -12.82 -17.33
CA ARG A 136 3.92 -12.03 -17.00
C ARG A 136 3.63 -10.53 -16.97
N THR A 137 2.73 -10.08 -17.83
CA THR A 137 2.32 -8.68 -17.92
C THR A 137 1.53 -8.25 -16.68
N ASP A 138 0.64 -9.11 -16.16
CA ASP A 138 -0.13 -8.84 -14.95
C ASP A 138 0.80 -8.75 -13.74
N TRP A 139 1.75 -9.66 -13.63
CA TRP A 139 2.78 -9.61 -12.59
C TRP A 139 3.58 -8.30 -12.62
N LEU A 140 4.00 -7.84 -13.81
CA LEU A 140 4.73 -6.58 -13.94
C LEU A 140 3.85 -5.37 -13.63
N ALA A 141 2.59 -5.39 -14.08
CA ALA A 141 1.62 -4.33 -13.82
C ALA A 141 1.27 -4.20 -12.32
N ASP A 142 1.57 -5.21 -11.52
CA ASP A 142 1.37 -5.20 -10.08
C ASP A 142 2.67 -4.95 -9.30
N ILE A 143 3.75 -5.66 -9.61
CA ILE A 143 5.04 -5.51 -8.92
C ILE A 143 5.60 -4.09 -9.05
N VAL A 144 5.54 -3.48 -10.24
CA VAL A 144 6.18 -2.17 -10.48
C VAL A 144 5.52 -1.06 -9.66
N PRO A 145 4.17 -0.93 -9.62
CA PRO A 145 3.52 0.03 -8.72
C PRO A 145 3.82 -0.22 -7.23
N HIS A 146 3.86 -1.48 -6.79
CA HIS A 146 4.16 -1.82 -5.40
C HIS A 146 5.63 -1.50 -5.03
N LEU A 147 6.57 -1.65 -5.95
CA LEU A 147 7.95 -1.17 -5.74
C LEU A 147 8.00 0.35 -5.62
N ALA A 148 7.23 1.09 -6.43
CA ALA A 148 7.12 2.54 -6.30
C ALA A 148 6.54 2.94 -4.94
N TYR A 149 5.50 2.24 -4.46
CA TYR A 149 4.99 2.39 -3.11
C TYR A 149 6.10 2.25 -2.07
N GLY A 150 6.86 1.17 -2.10
CA GLY A 150 7.91 0.89 -1.12
C GLY A 150 9.03 1.92 -1.13
N LEU A 151 9.50 2.32 -2.32
CA LEU A 151 10.53 3.34 -2.48
C LEU A 151 10.11 4.68 -1.88
N VAL A 152 8.91 5.14 -2.19
CA VAL A 152 8.40 6.43 -1.73
C VAL A 152 8.04 6.39 -0.25
N ALA A 153 7.47 5.30 0.26
CA ALA A 153 7.20 5.14 1.68
C ALA A 153 8.49 5.21 2.51
N VAL A 154 9.54 4.49 2.11
CA VAL A 154 10.82 4.51 2.84
C VAL A 154 11.51 5.87 2.75
N ALA A 155 11.44 6.54 1.60
CA ALA A 155 11.95 7.91 1.46
C ALA A 155 11.21 8.89 2.39
N THR A 156 9.88 8.78 2.47
CA THR A 156 9.03 9.58 3.36
C THR A 156 9.39 9.34 4.83
N LEU A 157 9.56 8.10 5.27
CA LEU A 157 10.02 7.76 6.61
C LEU A 157 11.40 8.39 6.91
N GLY A 158 12.29 8.38 5.93
CA GLY A 158 13.61 9.03 6.04
C GLY A 158 13.49 10.54 6.27
N GLN A 159 12.57 11.21 5.60
CA GLN A 159 12.33 12.66 5.76
C GLN A 159 11.70 12.98 7.12
N LEU A 160 10.66 12.25 7.53
CA LEU A 160 10.00 12.43 8.83
C LEU A 160 10.98 12.32 9.99
N ARG A 161 11.94 11.40 9.90
CA ARG A 161 13.00 11.23 10.91
C ARG A 161 13.99 12.39 10.92
N ARG A 162 14.37 12.91 9.75
CA ARG A 162 15.29 14.06 9.66
C ARG A 162 14.69 15.31 10.28
N SER A 163 13.41 15.58 10.02
CA SER A 163 12.71 16.75 10.54
C SER A 163 12.50 16.71 12.07
N ARG A 164 12.58 15.54 12.70
CA ARG A 164 12.46 15.39 14.16
C ARG A 164 13.80 15.38 14.90
N ARG A 165 14.94 15.47 14.20
CA ARG A 165 16.24 15.61 14.86
C ARG A 165 16.36 17.02 15.43
N PRO A 166 16.66 17.18 16.73
CA PRO A 166 16.99 18.50 17.28
C PRO A 166 18.19 19.08 16.52
N ARG A 167 18.14 20.37 16.23
CA ARG A 167 19.27 21.13 15.67
C ARG A 167 20.33 21.33 16.72
#